data_83b6c5b566c94ad5a3bb1acaa6e4ab36
#
_entry.id   83b6c5b566c94ad5a3bb1acaa6e4ab36
#
_cell.length_a   1.000
_cell.length_b   1.000
_cell.length_c   1.000
_cell.angle_alpha   90.00
_cell.angle_beta   90.00
_cell.angle_gamma   90.00
#
_symmetry.space_group_name_H-M   'P 1'
#
loop_
_entity.id
_entity.type
_entity.pdbx_description
1 polymer ?
#
loop_
_entity_poly.entity_id
_entity_poly.type
_entity_poly.pdbx_seq_one_letter_code
_entity_poly.pdbx_strand_id
1 'polypeptide(L)'
;VRTGKSTFIKKFMDLLVIPNIENVYQAERTRDELPQSAGGRTIMTTEPKFIPNEAVEISLGDNAHLKVRMIDCVGYIVDSSLGYVEDNEPRMVTTPWFDHPIAFNEAAEIGTKKVICEHSTIGLVVTTDGTITEIDRNDYVDAENRVINELKAINKPFIVLLNSVAPHSQSAQNLKAELEAKHGVPVVAVNCEELNATDIHNIIETVLFEFPLKEINIKIPDWIEELDSEHWLKKEIYGAIIEKIEDVNRIRDVRALSDGMGECGFVQRSYIESMDLGDGTVKLCMELPQELFYRVLGEMSGFEIDGEHQLMTLMSELAQMKAQYDNCLLYTSPSPRDA
;
A
#
# COMPACT_ATOMS: atom_id res chain seq x y z
N VAL A 1 14.83 -4.65 -20.33
CA VAL A 1 14.28 -4.67 -21.71
C VAL A 1 13.57 -6.00 -22.02
N ARG A 2 12.66 -6.04 -22.99
CA ARG A 2 12.00 -7.27 -23.53
C ARG A 2 11.26 -8.13 -22.50
N THR A 3 10.73 -7.56 -21.43
CA THR A 3 9.99 -8.27 -20.36
C THR A 3 8.46 -8.16 -20.51
N GLY A 4 7.95 -7.48 -21.55
CA GLY A 4 6.52 -7.26 -21.76
C GLY A 4 5.97 -5.95 -21.18
N LYS A 5 6.83 -4.98 -20.79
CA LYS A 5 6.40 -3.67 -20.23
C LYS A 5 5.38 -2.95 -21.11
N SER A 6 5.71 -2.72 -22.37
CA SER A 6 4.84 -2.00 -23.32
C SER A 6 3.53 -2.77 -23.59
N THR A 7 3.58 -4.11 -23.59
CA THR A 7 2.38 -4.97 -23.70
C THR A 7 1.48 -4.79 -22.48
N PHE A 8 2.06 -4.82 -21.28
CA PHE A 8 1.34 -4.56 -20.03
C PHE A 8 0.68 -3.18 -20.06
N ILE A 9 1.43 -2.12 -20.37
CA ILE A 9 0.93 -0.75 -20.43
C ILE A 9 -0.26 -0.66 -21.40
N LYS A 10 -0.12 -1.22 -22.59
CA LYS A 10 -1.20 -1.25 -23.58
C LYS A 10 -2.47 -1.91 -23.02
N LYS A 11 -2.34 -3.11 -22.45
CA LYS A 11 -3.49 -3.84 -21.87
C LYS A 11 -4.12 -3.11 -20.69
N PHE A 12 -3.30 -2.56 -19.82
CA PHE A 12 -3.75 -1.75 -18.70
C PHE A 12 -4.57 -0.55 -19.15
N MET A 13 -4.08 0.19 -20.16
CA MET A 13 -4.77 1.33 -20.72
C MET A 13 -6.08 0.93 -21.41
N ASP A 14 -6.04 -0.13 -22.21
CA ASP A 14 -7.23 -0.60 -22.98
C ASP A 14 -8.34 -1.12 -22.04
N LEU A 15 -7.99 -1.81 -20.95
CA LEU A 15 -8.97 -2.48 -20.08
C LEU A 15 -9.47 -1.58 -18.93
N LEU A 16 -8.65 -0.66 -18.45
CA LEU A 16 -8.99 0.14 -17.27
C LEU A 16 -9.09 1.63 -17.57
N VAL A 17 -8.09 2.24 -18.22
CA VAL A 17 -8.03 3.70 -18.31
C VAL A 17 -8.93 4.24 -19.40
N ILE A 18 -8.81 3.74 -20.62
CA ILE A 18 -9.58 4.24 -21.78
C ILE A 18 -11.10 4.11 -21.57
N PRO A 19 -11.64 3.00 -21.02
CA PRO A 19 -13.07 2.90 -20.75
C PRO A 19 -13.60 3.90 -19.73
N ASN A 20 -12.74 4.42 -18.85
CA ASN A 20 -13.10 5.38 -17.79
C ASN A 20 -12.83 6.85 -18.20
N ILE A 21 -12.43 7.13 -19.44
CA ILE A 21 -12.29 8.48 -19.96
C ILE A 21 -13.65 8.95 -20.50
N GLU A 22 -14.25 9.96 -19.84
CA GLU A 22 -15.54 10.49 -20.27
C GLU A 22 -15.49 11.22 -21.62
N ASN A 23 -14.36 11.87 -21.94
CA ASN A 23 -14.18 12.62 -23.17
C ASN A 23 -13.71 11.71 -24.32
N VAL A 24 -14.57 11.52 -25.33
CA VAL A 24 -14.29 10.65 -26.48
C VAL A 24 -13.02 11.06 -27.24
N TYR A 25 -12.78 12.34 -27.44
CA TYR A 25 -11.56 12.83 -28.12
C TYR A 25 -10.30 12.55 -27.31
N GLN A 26 -10.38 12.66 -25.99
CA GLN A 26 -9.28 12.32 -25.09
C GLN A 26 -9.02 10.80 -25.11
N ALA A 27 -10.06 9.98 -25.14
CA ALA A 27 -9.96 8.53 -25.24
C ALA A 27 -9.30 8.10 -26.57
N GLU A 28 -9.69 8.70 -27.70
CA GLU A 28 -9.08 8.44 -29.01
C GLU A 28 -7.60 8.86 -29.02
N ARG A 29 -7.29 10.07 -28.55
CA ARG A 29 -5.91 10.55 -28.43
C ARG A 29 -5.05 9.63 -27.56
N THR A 30 -5.57 9.22 -26.41
CA THR A 30 -4.89 8.28 -25.51
C THR A 30 -4.61 6.95 -26.21
N ARG A 31 -5.53 6.48 -27.02
CA ARG A 31 -5.35 5.25 -27.82
C ARG A 31 -4.23 5.38 -28.85
N ASP A 32 -4.09 6.54 -29.47
CA ASP A 32 -3.01 6.82 -30.43
C ASP A 32 -1.62 6.94 -29.74
N GLU A 33 -1.61 7.32 -28.46
CA GLU A 33 -0.40 7.45 -27.65
C GLU A 33 0.11 6.09 -27.12
N LEU A 34 -0.65 4.99 -27.28
CA LEU A 34 -0.26 3.68 -26.76
C LEU A 34 1.06 3.18 -27.37
N PRO A 35 1.87 2.47 -26.57
CA PRO A 35 3.13 1.95 -27.05
C PRO A 35 2.90 0.85 -28.09
N GLN A 36 3.75 0.84 -29.12
CA GLN A 36 3.77 -0.27 -30.07
C GLN A 36 4.62 -1.40 -29.49
N SER A 37 4.00 -2.56 -29.28
CA SER A 37 4.73 -3.78 -28.90
C SER A 37 5.15 -4.56 -30.15
N ALA A 38 6.44 -4.92 -30.22
CA ALA A 38 6.95 -5.78 -31.28
C ALA A 38 7.49 -7.08 -30.68
N GLY A 39 7.37 -8.19 -31.41
CA GLY A 39 7.99 -9.47 -31.06
C GLY A 39 9.52 -9.47 -31.19
N GLY A 40 10.19 -10.53 -30.76
CA GLY A 40 11.64 -10.77 -30.95
C GLY A 40 12.55 -10.09 -29.92
N ARG A 41 13.85 -10.04 -30.19
CA ARG A 41 14.91 -9.59 -29.27
C ARG A 41 15.26 -8.10 -29.40
N THR A 42 14.80 -7.42 -30.46
CA THR A 42 15.19 -6.04 -30.76
C THR A 42 14.55 -5.02 -29.86
N ILE A 43 15.31 -4.07 -29.33
CA ILE A 43 14.83 -2.96 -28.50
C ILE A 43 14.23 -1.90 -29.40
N MET A 44 12.95 -1.54 -29.17
CA MET A 44 12.21 -0.56 -29.98
C MET A 44 12.10 0.80 -29.28
N THR A 45 11.99 0.82 -27.95
CA THR A 45 11.87 2.06 -27.17
C THR A 45 13.23 2.71 -27.01
N THR A 46 13.35 3.98 -27.33
CA THR A 46 14.62 4.75 -27.25
C THR A 46 14.60 5.80 -26.14
N GLU A 47 13.41 6.27 -25.76
CA GLU A 47 13.22 7.29 -24.74
C GLU A 47 11.96 7.00 -23.91
N PRO A 48 11.88 7.51 -22.66
CA PRO A 48 10.69 7.36 -21.83
C PRO A 48 9.48 8.07 -22.46
N LYS A 49 8.34 7.39 -22.45
CA LYS A 49 7.04 7.93 -22.90
C LYS A 49 6.05 7.99 -21.77
N PHE A 50 5.38 9.14 -21.61
CA PHE A 50 4.26 9.30 -20.69
C PHE A 50 2.95 8.92 -21.42
N ILE A 51 2.16 8.04 -20.83
CA ILE A 51 0.94 7.47 -21.44
C ILE A 51 -0.20 7.45 -20.41
N PRO A 52 -1.25 8.22 -20.58
CA PRO A 52 -1.36 9.35 -21.52
C PRO A 52 -0.45 10.53 -21.11
N ASN A 53 -0.29 11.53 -21.98
CA ASN A 53 0.49 12.74 -21.67
C ASN A 53 -0.01 13.46 -20.42
N GLU A 54 -1.35 13.49 -20.22
CA GLU A 54 -2.01 14.02 -19.03
C GLU A 54 -2.62 12.89 -18.20
N ALA A 55 -2.49 12.94 -16.87
CA ALA A 55 -3.04 11.93 -15.99
C ALA A 55 -4.57 11.87 -16.12
N VAL A 56 -5.12 10.66 -16.16
CA VAL A 56 -6.56 10.41 -16.23
C VAL A 56 -7.05 9.93 -14.88
N GLU A 57 -8.18 10.48 -14.44
CA GLU A 57 -8.88 10.02 -13.25
C GLU A 57 -9.68 8.77 -13.56
N ILE A 58 -9.51 7.74 -12.73
CA ILE A 58 -10.24 6.48 -12.79
C ILE A 58 -10.85 6.18 -11.44
N SER A 59 -12.02 5.55 -11.43
CA SER A 59 -12.71 5.10 -10.23
C SER A 59 -12.54 3.60 -10.07
N LEU A 60 -12.08 3.18 -8.91
CA LEU A 60 -11.96 1.77 -8.51
C LEU A 60 -13.03 1.47 -7.45
N GLY A 61 -14.16 0.90 -7.89
CA GLY A 61 -15.32 0.71 -7.01
C GLY A 61 -15.92 2.05 -6.55
N ASP A 62 -16.62 2.02 -5.41
CA ASP A 62 -17.39 3.18 -4.93
C ASP A 62 -16.54 4.22 -4.17
N ASN A 63 -15.33 3.88 -3.74
CA ASN A 63 -14.59 4.66 -2.74
C ASN A 63 -13.15 5.05 -3.10
N ALA A 64 -12.62 4.63 -4.25
CA ALA A 64 -11.23 4.96 -4.60
C ALA A 64 -11.15 5.66 -5.96
N HIS A 65 -10.70 6.92 -5.95
CA HIS A 65 -10.40 7.70 -7.14
C HIS A 65 -8.88 7.85 -7.29
N LEU A 66 -8.37 7.46 -8.45
CA LEU A 66 -6.94 7.52 -8.74
C LEU A 66 -6.68 8.32 -10.00
N LYS A 67 -5.64 9.15 -9.99
CA LYS A 67 -5.09 9.77 -11.20
C LYS A 67 -3.95 8.91 -11.73
N VAL A 68 -4.14 8.33 -12.90
CA VAL A 68 -3.20 7.38 -13.49
C VAL A 68 -2.51 7.98 -14.71
N ARG A 69 -1.21 7.81 -14.75
CA ARG A 69 -0.34 8.07 -15.89
C ARG A 69 0.80 7.06 -15.88
N MET A 70 0.90 6.27 -16.91
CA MET A 70 1.97 5.28 -17.05
C MET A 70 3.20 5.91 -17.70
N ILE A 71 4.39 5.40 -17.38
CA ILE A 71 5.64 5.81 -18.02
C ILE A 71 6.30 4.56 -18.60
N ASP A 72 6.36 4.47 -19.93
CA ASP A 72 7.10 3.40 -20.60
C ASP A 72 8.54 3.83 -20.77
N CYS A 73 9.46 3.15 -20.06
CA CYS A 73 10.89 3.39 -20.15
C CYS A 73 11.60 2.19 -20.79
N VAL A 74 12.79 2.41 -21.32
CA VAL A 74 13.62 1.37 -21.94
C VAL A 74 13.88 0.24 -20.93
N GLY A 75 14.26 0.57 -19.73
CA GLY A 75 14.74 -0.38 -18.72
C GLY A 75 16.21 -0.74 -18.92
N TYR A 76 16.77 -1.50 -17.98
CA TYR A 76 18.15 -1.98 -18.09
C TYR A 76 18.30 -2.98 -19.21
N ILE A 77 19.43 -2.89 -19.93
CA ILE A 77 19.74 -3.78 -21.05
C ILE A 77 20.19 -5.14 -20.50
N VAL A 78 19.81 -6.20 -21.18
CA VAL A 78 20.28 -7.57 -20.94
C VAL A 78 21.19 -7.98 -22.10
N ASP A 79 22.24 -8.72 -21.82
CA ASP A 79 23.33 -9.01 -22.79
C ASP A 79 22.83 -9.69 -24.06
N SER A 80 21.81 -10.55 -23.96
CA SER A 80 21.22 -11.25 -25.11
C SER A 80 20.21 -10.44 -25.91
N SER A 81 19.94 -9.16 -25.54
CA SER A 81 19.05 -8.29 -26.31
C SER A 81 19.77 -7.74 -27.55
N LEU A 82 19.00 -7.38 -28.58
CA LEU A 82 19.53 -6.84 -29.85
C LEU A 82 19.10 -5.37 -30.00
N GLY A 83 19.89 -4.62 -30.79
CA GLY A 83 19.56 -3.24 -31.21
C GLY A 83 20.24 -2.13 -30.38
N TYR A 84 21.18 -2.51 -29.49
CA TYR A 84 22.07 -1.55 -28.81
C TYR A 84 23.46 -1.47 -29.43
N VAL A 85 23.76 -2.33 -30.43
CA VAL A 85 24.99 -2.35 -31.23
C VAL A 85 24.62 -2.26 -32.72
N GLU A 86 25.28 -1.39 -33.48
CA GLU A 86 25.19 -1.23 -34.92
C GLU A 86 26.60 -1.35 -35.49
N ASP A 87 26.80 -2.15 -36.53
CA ASP A 87 28.09 -2.37 -37.22
C ASP A 87 29.27 -2.72 -36.29
N ASN A 88 29.04 -3.51 -35.25
CA ASN A 88 29.98 -3.87 -34.18
C ASN A 88 30.42 -2.69 -33.27
N GLU A 89 29.81 -1.54 -33.37
CA GLU A 89 30.02 -0.41 -32.46
C GLU A 89 28.78 -0.13 -31.63
N PRO A 90 28.90 0.45 -30.40
CA PRO A 90 27.75 0.87 -29.61
C PRO A 90 26.89 1.87 -30.41
N ARG A 91 25.59 1.58 -30.51
CA ARG A 91 24.64 2.52 -31.11
C ARG A 91 24.66 3.84 -30.34
N MET A 92 24.89 4.94 -31.03
CA MET A 92 24.91 6.27 -30.43
C MET A 92 23.54 6.93 -30.55
N VAL A 93 23.08 7.59 -29.47
CA VAL A 93 21.81 8.30 -29.43
C VAL A 93 21.99 9.70 -28.83
N THR A 94 21.21 10.66 -29.32
CA THR A 94 21.12 12.00 -28.72
C THR A 94 20.01 12.02 -27.69
N THR A 95 20.29 12.56 -26.53
CA THR A 95 19.33 12.67 -25.42
C THR A 95 19.21 14.13 -24.99
N PRO A 96 18.09 14.55 -24.38
CA PRO A 96 17.92 15.91 -23.85
C PRO A 96 18.87 16.27 -22.71
N TRP A 97 19.63 15.30 -22.17
CA TRP A 97 20.46 15.49 -20.98
C TRP A 97 21.92 15.76 -21.29
N PHE A 98 22.35 15.57 -22.55
CA PHE A 98 23.71 15.75 -22.98
C PHE A 98 23.78 16.48 -24.32
N ASP A 99 24.77 17.36 -24.46
CA ASP A 99 25.01 18.11 -25.69
C ASP A 99 25.76 17.30 -26.78
N HIS A 100 26.09 16.05 -26.48
CA HIS A 100 26.79 15.13 -27.39
C HIS A 100 26.08 13.76 -27.41
N PRO A 101 26.19 13.00 -28.49
CA PRO A 101 25.69 11.64 -28.56
C PRO A 101 26.37 10.74 -27.53
N ILE A 102 25.60 9.91 -26.84
CA ILE A 102 26.09 8.91 -25.89
C ILE A 102 25.69 7.51 -26.34
N ALA A 103 26.31 6.48 -25.79
CA ALA A 103 25.97 5.10 -26.10
C ALA A 103 24.52 4.79 -25.63
N PHE A 104 23.79 4.02 -26.44
CA PHE A 104 22.37 3.70 -26.16
C PHE A 104 22.17 3.02 -24.81
N ASN A 105 23.08 2.13 -24.40
CA ASN A 105 23.02 1.48 -23.09
C ASN A 105 23.10 2.50 -21.95
N GLU A 106 24.01 3.46 -22.04
CA GLU A 106 24.16 4.53 -21.06
C GLU A 106 22.93 5.44 -21.04
N ALA A 107 22.40 5.82 -22.21
CA ALA A 107 21.16 6.61 -22.34
C ALA A 107 19.97 5.88 -21.72
N ALA A 108 19.84 4.56 -21.93
CA ALA A 108 18.77 3.74 -21.37
C ALA A 108 18.86 3.67 -19.85
N GLU A 109 20.06 3.53 -19.29
CA GLU A 109 20.28 3.53 -17.85
C GLU A 109 19.92 4.86 -17.20
N ILE A 110 20.44 5.96 -17.74
CA ILE A 110 20.18 7.32 -17.23
C ILE A 110 18.68 7.63 -17.32
N GLY A 111 18.05 7.35 -18.47
CA GLY A 111 16.62 7.57 -18.66
C GLY A 111 15.76 6.74 -17.70
N THR A 112 16.11 5.48 -17.49
CA THR A 112 15.41 4.61 -16.54
C THR A 112 15.58 5.13 -15.12
N LYS A 113 16.79 5.50 -14.71
CA LYS A 113 17.07 6.06 -13.37
C LYS A 113 16.31 7.36 -13.12
N LYS A 114 16.27 8.28 -14.12
CA LYS A 114 15.49 9.52 -14.00
C LYS A 114 14.00 9.25 -13.85
N VAL A 115 13.42 8.32 -14.63
CA VAL A 115 12.02 7.91 -14.46
C VAL A 115 11.77 7.38 -13.06
N ILE A 116 12.63 6.50 -12.57
CA ILE A 116 12.52 5.92 -11.24
C ILE A 116 12.60 6.99 -10.14
N CYS A 117 13.57 7.89 -10.20
CA CYS A 117 13.82 8.85 -9.12
C CYS A 117 12.90 10.07 -9.17
N GLU A 118 12.67 10.64 -10.36
CA GLU A 118 12.11 11.98 -10.50
C GLU A 118 10.63 11.99 -10.96
N HIS A 119 10.22 11.00 -11.75
CA HIS A 119 8.92 11.07 -12.44
C HIS A 119 7.86 10.07 -11.96
N SER A 120 8.25 8.96 -11.33
CA SER A 120 7.31 7.94 -10.90
C SER A 120 6.95 8.07 -9.43
N THR A 121 5.68 7.90 -9.09
CA THR A 121 5.21 7.79 -7.71
C THR A 121 5.42 6.36 -7.21
N ILE A 122 5.19 5.38 -8.07
CA ILE A 122 5.32 3.95 -7.78
C ILE A 122 6.08 3.24 -8.90
N GLY A 123 6.81 2.19 -8.55
CA GLY A 123 7.50 1.32 -9.49
C GLY A 123 6.71 0.07 -9.83
N LEU A 124 6.69 -0.30 -11.12
CA LEU A 124 6.21 -1.60 -11.57
C LEU A 124 7.36 -2.30 -12.28
N VAL A 125 8.02 -3.22 -11.59
CA VAL A 125 9.13 -3.98 -12.15
C VAL A 125 8.60 -5.16 -12.92
N VAL A 126 8.77 -5.17 -14.24
CA VAL A 126 8.32 -6.29 -15.08
C VAL A 126 9.50 -7.19 -15.40
N THR A 127 9.47 -8.41 -14.93
CA THR A 127 10.43 -9.48 -15.24
C THR A 127 9.74 -10.66 -15.92
N THR A 128 10.46 -11.72 -16.24
CA THR A 128 9.92 -12.91 -16.94
C THR A 128 10.58 -14.19 -16.46
N ASP A 129 9.90 -15.29 -16.64
CA ASP A 129 10.45 -16.65 -16.47
C ASP A 129 11.22 -17.17 -17.69
N GLY A 130 11.38 -16.32 -18.75
CA GLY A 130 12.04 -16.69 -20.01
C GLY A 130 11.11 -17.27 -21.07
N THR A 131 9.84 -17.52 -20.76
CA THR A 131 8.89 -18.15 -21.70
C THR A 131 8.33 -17.23 -22.77
N ILE A 132 8.41 -15.91 -22.57
CA ILE A 132 7.77 -14.89 -23.44
C ILE A 132 8.65 -14.44 -24.60
N THR A 133 9.94 -14.68 -24.55
CA THR A 133 10.94 -14.32 -25.58
C THR A 133 11.96 -15.42 -25.73
N GLU A 134 12.82 -15.30 -26.73
CA GLU A 134 13.96 -16.23 -26.93
C GLU A 134 15.19 -15.89 -26.03
N ILE A 135 15.01 -15.07 -24.99
CA ILE A 135 16.06 -14.69 -24.02
C ILE A 135 15.88 -15.54 -22.78
N ASP A 136 16.96 -16.18 -22.34
CA ASP A 136 16.94 -17.03 -21.15
C ASP A 136 16.64 -16.25 -19.87
N ARG A 137 15.99 -16.92 -18.91
CA ARG A 137 15.68 -16.32 -17.59
C ARG A 137 16.94 -15.77 -16.89
N ASN A 138 18.06 -16.48 -17.00
CA ASN A 138 19.30 -16.10 -16.33
C ASN A 138 19.83 -14.74 -16.77
N ASP A 139 19.62 -14.36 -18.03
CA ASP A 139 20.08 -13.09 -18.57
C ASP A 139 19.36 -11.87 -17.95
N TYR A 140 18.16 -12.11 -17.40
CA TYR A 140 17.38 -11.05 -16.73
C TYR A 140 17.78 -10.81 -15.28
N VAL A 141 18.44 -11.77 -14.61
CA VAL A 141 18.65 -11.75 -13.16
C VAL A 141 19.42 -10.53 -12.69
N ASP A 142 20.48 -10.15 -13.38
CA ASP A 142 21.33 -9.03 -12.98
C ASP A 142 20.61 -7.69 -13.16
N ALA A 143 19.91 -7.49 -14.27
CA ALA A 143 19.10 -6.31 -14.52
C ALA A 143 17.92 -6.20 -13.53
N GLU A 144 17.30 -7.33 -13.19
CA GLU A 144 16.23 -7.43 -12.18
C GLU A 144 16.72 -7.03 -10.79
N ASN A 145 17.82 -7.64 -10.33
CA ASN A 145 18.42 -7.33 -9.04
C ASN A 145 18.80 -5.85 -8.94
N ARG A 146 19.37 -5.30 -10.01
CA ARG A 146 19.78 -3.90 -10.06
C ARG A 146 18.59 -2.95 -9.87
N VAL A 147 17.52 -3.09 -10.67
CA VAL A 147 16.36 -2.20 -10.57
C VAL A 147 15.66 -2.33 -9.22
N ILE A 148 15.54 -3.55 -8.68
CA ILE A 148 14.94 -3.78 -7.37
C ILE A 148 15.75 -3.10 -6.26
N ASN A 149 17.07 -3.24 -6.28
CA ASN A 149 17.96 -2.61 -5.30
C ASN A 149 17.92 -1.07 -5.39
N GLU A 150 17.84 -0.50 -6.59
CA GLU A 150 17.71 0.94 -6.78
C GLU A 150 16.38 1.47 -6.23
N LEU A 151 15.25 0.77 -6.47
CA LEU A 151 13.95 1.14 -5.91
C LEU A 151 13.93 1.07 -4.39
N LYS A 152 14.55 0.02 -3.81
CA LYS A 152 14.71 -0.09 -2.35
C LYS A 152 15.57 1.02 -1.77
N ALA A 153 16.68 1.35 -2.40
CA ALA A 153 17.61 2.38 -1.93
C ALA A 153 16.96 3.77 -1.82
N ILE A 154 15.98 4.07 -2.67
CA ILE A 154 15.21 5.32 -2.62
C ILE A 154 13.89 5.19 -1.85
N ASN A 155 13.65 4.04 -1.22
CA ASN A 155 12.41 3.71 -0.48
C ASN A 155 11.12 3.96 -1.28
N LYS A 156 11.16 3.72 -2.59
CA LYS A 156 9.99 3.87 -3.47
C LYS A 156 9.09 2.65 -3.36
N PRO A 157 7.76 2.82 -3.22
CA PRO A 157 6.84 1.69 -3.26
C PRO A 157 6.87 1.04 -4.65
N PHE A 158 6.94 -0.28 -4.71
CA PHE A 158 6.93 -1.02 -5.97
C PHE A 158 6.49 -2.47 -5.77
N ILE A 159 6.01 -3.07 -6.86
CA ILE A 159 5.75 -4.51 -6.96
C ILE A 159 6.50 -5.09 -8.16
N VAL A 160 6.63 -6.42 -8.19
CA VAL A 160 7.23 -7.15 -9.31
C VAL A 160 6.12 -7.88 -10.07
N LEU A 161 6.06 -7.71 -11.39
CA LEU A 161 5.24 -8.51 -12.28
C LEU A 161 6.13 -9.58 -12.94
N LEU A 162 5.82 -10.85 -12.69
CA LEU A 162 6.44 -11.99 -13.36
C LEU A 162 5.60 -12.35 -14.60
N ASN A 163 6.06 -11.91 -15.77
CA ASN A 163 5.40 -12.20 -17.03
C ASN A 163 5.76 -13.58 -17.54
N SER A 164 4.78 -14.45 -17.65
CA SER A 164 4.90 -15.85 -18.07
C SER A 164 3.77 -16.22 -19.04
N VAL A 165 4.05 -17.09 -20.01
CA VAL A 165 3.00 -17.68 -20.87
C VAL A 165 2.04 -18.54 -20.05
N ALA A 166 2.51 -19.17 -18.98
CA ALA A 166 1.71 -20.02 -18.09
C ALA A 166 1.87 -19.59 -16.61
N PRO A 167 1.28 -18.45 -16.17
CA PRO A 167 1.51 -17.90 -14.83
C PRO A 167 1.07 -18.81 -13.69
N HIS A 168 0.13 -19.71 -13.94
CA HIS A 168 -0.37 -20.68 -12.95
C HIS A 168 0.41 -22.00 -12.93
N SER A 169 1.43 -22.19 -13.78
CA SER A 169 2.29 -23.36 -13.74
C SER A 169 3.08 -23.45 -12.43
N GLN A 170 3.40 -24.68 -12.00
CA GLN A 170 4.22 -24.90 -10.80
C GLN A 170 5.58 -24.19 -10.89
N SER A 171 6.18 -24.15 -12.07
CA SER A 171 7.45 -23.47 -12.33
C SER A 171 7.36 -21.96 -12.09
N ALA A 172 6.35 -21.32 -12.66
CA ALA A 172 6.12 -19.87 -12.48
C ALA A 172 5.79 -19.54 -11.01
N GLN A 173 4.99 -20.35 -10.34
CA GLN A 173 4.66 -20.16 -8.93
C GLN A 173 5.86 -20.37 -8.01
N ASN A 174 6.73 -21.32 -8.29
CA ASN A 174 7.97 -21.52 -7.54
C ASN A 174 8.92 -20.32 -7.72
N LEU A 175 9.08 -19.84 -8.95
CA LEU A 175 9.89 -18.65 -9.22
C LEU A 175 9.31 -17.40 -8.55
N LYS A 176 7.97 -17.23 -8.55
CA LYS A 176 7.29 -16.17 -7.80
C LYS A 176 7.68 -16.22 -6.32
N ALA A 177 7.53 -17.37 -5.67
CA ALA A 177 7.84 -17.55 -4.25
C ALA A 177 9.33 -17.29 -3.95
N GLU A 178 10.24 -17.72 -4.85
CA GLU A 178 11.68 -17.44 -4.74
C GLU A 178 11.96 -15.93 -4.79
N LEU A 179 11.35 -15.20 -5.72
CA LEU A 179 11.52 -13.76 -5.85
C LEU A 179 10.95 -13.00 -4.64
N GLU A 180 9.78 -13.42 -4.14
CA GLU A 180 9.20 -12.86 -2.93
C GLU A 180 10.10 -13.07 -1.71
N ALA A 181 10.60 -14.27 -1.51
CA ALA A 181 11.51 -14.61 -0.41
C ALA A 181 12.85 -13.85 -0.51
N LYS A 182 13.40 -13.73 -1.73
CA LYS A 182 14.69 -13.06 -1.99
C LYS A 182 14.60 -11.56 -1.78
N HIS A 183 13.53 -10.95 -2.26
CA HIS A 183 13.42 -9.50 -2.32
C HIS A 183 12.49 -8.90 -1.25
N GLY A 184 11.66 -9.69 -0.56
CA GLY A 184 10.72 -9.19 0.45
C GLY A 184 9.68 -8.21 -0.12
N VAL A 185 9.32 -8.36 -1.41
CA VAL A 185 8.34 -7.50 -2.11
C VAL A 185 7.31 -8.39 -2.80
N PRO A 186 6.07 -7.91 -2.97
CA PRO A 186 5.04 -8.68 -3.66
C PRO A 186 5.41 -8.97 -5.11
N VAL A 187 5.16 -10.21 -5.54
CA VAL A 187 5.33 -10.65 -6.92
C VAL A 187 3.98 -11.16 -7.45
N VAL A 188 3.53 -10.62 -8.57
CA VAL A 188 2.30 -11.06 -9.24
C VAL A 188 2.68 -11.75 -10.54
N ALA A 189 2.36 -13.05 -10.65
CA ALA A 189 2.57 -13.81 -11.89
C ALA A 189 1.39 -13.60 -12.82
N VAL A 190 1.65 -13.13 -14.04
CA VAL A 190 0.63 -12.79 -15.05
C VAL A 190 1.08 -13.14 -16.46
N ASN A 191 0.14 -13.31 -17.38
CA ASN A 191 0.40 -13.27 -18.80
C ASN A 191 -0.01 -11.88 -19.33
N CYS A 192 0.96 -11.04 -19.68
CA CYS A 192 0.69 -9.67 -20.14
C CYS A 192 -0.10 -9.61 -21.45
N GLU A 193 -0.10 -10.65 -22.27
CA GLU A 193 -0.90 -10.70 -23.50
C GLU A 193 -2.36 -11.07 -23.24
N GLU A 194 -2.64 -11.85 -22.18
CA GLU A 194 -3.97 -12.38 -21.86
C GLU A 194 -4.58 -11.71 -20.62
N LEU A 195 -4.03 -10.59 -20.16
CA LEU A 195 -4.55 -9.85 -19.00
C LEU A 195 -6.04 -9.54 -19.18
N ASN A 196 -6.78 -9.74 -18.10
CA ASN A 196 -8.19 -9.38 -17.97
C ASN A 196 -8.41 -8.30 -16.90
N ALA A 197 -9.62 -7.80 -16.75
CA ALA A 197 -9.94 -6.75 -15.79
C ALA A 197 -9.69 -7.17 -14.34
N THR A 198 -9.93 -8.43 -14.00
CA THR A 198 -9.69 -8.96 -12.64
C THR A 198 -8.21 -8.97 -12.31
N ASP A 199 -7.35 -9.39 -13.25
CA ASP A 199 -5.90 -9.36 -13.06
C ASP A 199 -5.39 -7.94 -12.82
N ILE A 200 -5.91 -6.97 -13.58
CA ILE A 200 -5.54 -5.57 -13.42
C ILE A 200 -5.98 -5.03 -12.05
N HIS A 201 -7.19 -5.36 -11.60
CA HIS A 201 -7.65 -4.96 -10.26
C HIS A 201 -6.75 -5.54 -9.16
N ASN A 202 -6.40 -6.82 -9.24
CA ASN A 202 -5.49 -7.47 -8.30
C ASN A 202 -4.10 -6.82 -8.28
N ILE A 203 -3.58 -6.43 -9.47
CA ILE A 203 -2.30 -5.73 -9.58
C ILE A 203 -2.38 -4.36 -8.90
N ILE A 204 -3.44 -3.59 -9.16
CA ILE A 204 -3.62 -2.27 -8.55
C ILE A 204 -3.77 -2.39 -7.03
N GLU A 205 -4.61 -3.30 -6.57
CA GLU A 205 -4.80 -3.56 -5.15
C GLU A 205 -3.45 -3.88 -4.48
N THR A 206 -2.66 -4.79 -5.07
CA THR A 206 -1.32 -5.14 -4.58
C THR A 206 -0.39 -3.91 -4.56
N VAL A 207 -0.46 -3.07 -5.59
CA VAL A 207 0.30 -1.81 -5.68
C VAL A 207 -0.09 -0.86 -4.56
N LEU A 208 -1.38 -0.66 -4.31
CA LEU A 208 -1.89 0.26 -3.29
C LEU A 208 -1.48 -0.16 -1.88
N PHE A 209 -1.42 -1.45 -1.60
CA PHE A 209 -0.92 -1.97 -0.32
C PHE A 209 0.56 -1.67 -0.06
N GLU A 210 1.35 -1.39 -1.09
CA GLU A 210 2.75 -0.97 -0.96
C GLU A 210 2.94 0.53 -0.70
N PHE A 211 1.88 1.33 -0.77
CA PHE A 211 1.96 2.75 -0.46
C PHE A 211 2.35 3.00 1.00
N PRO A 212 3.08 4.09 1.25
CA PRO A 212 3.41 4.47 2.62
C PRO A 212 2.12 4.81 3.38
N LEU A 213 2.06 4.32 4.60
CA LEU A 213 1.03 4.70 5.55
C LEU A 213 1.30 6.13 6.03
N LYS A 214 0.30 7.01 5.97
CA LYS A 214 0.40 8.39 6.43
C LYS A 214 -0.15 8.57 7.84
N GLU A 215 -1.26 7.89 8.13
CA GLU A 215 -1.96 8.06 9.40
C GLU A 215 -2.68 6.78 9.81
N ILE A 216 -2.54 6.41 11.07
CA ILE A 216 -3.33 5.37 11.72
C ILE A 216 -4.17 6.01 12.82
N ASN A 217 -5.47 5.88 12.72
CA ASN A 217 -6.41 6.25 13.76
C ASN A 217 -6.79 5.00 14.54
N ILE A 218 -6.28 4.86 15.76
CA ILE A 218 -6.60 3.73 16.64
C ILE A 218 -7.72 4.13 17.57
N LYS A 219 -8.88 3.51 17.40
CA LYS A 219 -10.05 3.70 18.25
C LYS A 219 -10.00 2.68 19.39
N ILE A 220 -9.87 3.19 20.59
CA ILE A 220 -10.00 2.45 21.85
C ILE A 220 -11.28 2.87 22.56
N PRO A 221 -11.81 2.10 23.53
CA PRO A 221 -12.97 2.52 24.31
C PRO A 221 -12.72 3.85 25.06
N ASP A 222 -13.68 4.77 24.99
CA ASP A 222 -13.55 6.16 25.53
C ASP A 222 -13.19 6.19 27.02
N TRP A 223 -13.66 5.22 27.81
CA TRP A 223 -13.36 5.16 29.23
C TRP A 223 -11.87 4.96 29.57
N ILE A 224 -11.06 4.46 28.62
CA ILE A 224 -9.60 4.37 28.77
C ILE A 224 -8.97 5.76 28.77
N GLU A 225 -9.49 6.68 27.96
CA GLU A 225 -8.98 8.05 27.90
C GLU A 225 -9.16 8.80 29.23
N GLU A 226 -10.24 8.50 29.98
CA GLU A 226 -10.55 9.08 31.29
C GLU A 226 -9.64 8.57 32.42
N LEU A 227 -8.88 7.48 32.19
CA LEU A 227 -7.94 6.97 33.19
C LEU A 227 -6.74 7.90 33.35
N ASP A 228 -6.22 7.94 34.59
CA ASP A 228 -4.97 8.65 34.87
C ASP A 228 -3.83 8.12 33.98
N SER A 229 -2.91 9.00 33.59
CA SER A 229 -1.76 8.65 32.76
C SER A 229 -0.87 7.56 33.38
N GLU A 230 -0.85 7.48 34.71
CA GLU A 230 -0.08 6.49 35.48
C GLU A 230 -0.82 5.16 35.68
N HIS A 231 -2.09 5.08 35.27
CA HIS A 231 -2.89 3.88 35.42
C HIS A 231 -2.29 2.71 34.63
N TRP A 232 -2.15 1.55 35.28
CA TRP A 232 -1.48 0.38 34.72
C TRP A 232 -2.05 -0.03 33.35
N LEU A 233 -3.38 -0.09 33.19
CA LEU A 233 -4.03 -0.52 31.95
C LEU A 233 -3.76 0.47 30.80
N LYS A 234 -3.81 1.78 31.09
CA LYS A 234 -3.52 2.81 30.09
C LYS A 234 -2.08 2.68 29.61
N LYS A 235 -1.12 2.50 30.52
CA LYS A 235 0.29 2.29 30.19
C LYS A 235 0.51 1.04 29.35
N GLU A 236 -0.13 -0.07 29.69
CA GLU A 236 0.02 -1.32 28.93
C GLU A 236 -0.57 -1.20 27.52
N ILE A 237 -1.76 -0.61 27.36
CA ILE A 237 -2.39 -0.42 26.05
C ILE A 237 -1.53 0.50 25.18
N TYR A 238 -1.17 1.68 25.68
CA TYR A 238 -0.37 2.63 24.90
C TYR A 238 1.05 2.12 24.64
N GLY A 239 1.64 1.40 25.58
CA GLY A 239 2.94 0.76 25.42
C GLY A 239 2.93 -0.28 24.30
N ALA A 240 1.92 -1.16 24.29
CA ALA A 240 1.75 -2.16 23.24
C ALA A 240 1.49 -1.52 21.85
N ILE A 241 0.72 -0.42 21.80
CA ILE A 241 0.48 0.32 20.58
C ILE A 241 1.79 0.91 20.05
N ILE A 242 2.57 1.58 20.88
CA ILE A 242 3.83 2.23 20.50
C ILE A 242 4.83 1.18 20.00
N GLU A 243 5.02 0.09 20.74
CA GLU A 243 5.95 -0.98 20.39
C GLU A 243 5.64 -1.60 19.01
N LYS A 244 4.36 -1.85 18.73
CA LYS A 244 3.95 -2.52 17.49
C LYS A 244 3.84 -1.56 16.29
N ILE A 245 3.68 -0.26 16.52
CA ILE A 245 3.57 0.75 15.45
C ILE A 245 4.94 1.08 14.83
N GLU A 246 6.04 0.92 15.55
CA GLU A 246 7.37 1.29 15.07
C GLU A 246 7.76 0.61 13.75
N ASP A 247 7.29 -0.62 13.53
CA ASP A 247 7.59 -1.41 12.33
C ASP A 247 6.57 -1.19 11.19
N VAL A 248 5.52 -0.39 11.40
CA VAL A 248 4.44 -0.18 10.42
C VAL A 248 4.76 1.01 9.52
N ASN A 249 5.16 0.72 8.29
CA ASN A 249 5.55 1.75 7.33
C ASN A 249 4.63 1.81 6.11
N ARG A 250 3.94 0.71 5.79
CA ARG A 250 3.09 0.56 4.60
C ARG A 250 1.70 0.09 5.00
N ILE A 251 0.76 0.34 4.12
CA ILE A 251 -0.64 -0.08 4.32
C ILE A 251 -0.74 -1.59 4.57
N ARG A 252 0.06 -2.42 3.88
CA ARG A 252 0.08 -3.88 4.09
C ARG A 252 0.44 -4.30 5.52
N ASP A 253 1.26 -3.50 6.20
CA ASP A 253 1.77 -3.83 7.54
C ASP A 253 0.67 -3.68 8.61
N VAL A 254 -0.39 -2.92 8.30
CA VAL A 254 -1.51 -2.67 9.23
C VAL A 254 -2.29 -3.95 9.57
N ARG A 255 -2.35 -4.90 8.64
CA ARG A 255 -3.01 -6.18 8.92
C ARG A 255 -2.25 -6.97 9.99
N ALA A 256 -0.92 -7.04 9.87
CA ALA A 256 -0.07 -7.67 10.87
C ALA A 256 -0.13 -6.93 12.22
N LEU A 257 -0.24 -5.59 12.19
CA LEU A 257 -0.47 -4.78 13.39
C LEU A 257 -1.79 -5.17 14.06
N SER A 258 -2.89 -5.23 13.31
CA SER A 258 -4.20 -5.62 13.82
C SER A 258 -4.18 -7.01 14.45
N ASP A 259 -3.59 -8.00 13.77
CA ASP A 259 -3.46 -9.37 14.29
C ASP A 259 -2.62 -9.39 15.56
N GLY A 260 -1.48 -8.70 15.56
CA GLY A 260 -0.60 -8.60 16.73
C GLY A 260 -1.23 -7.87 17.93
N MET A 261 -2.12 -6.90 17.71
CA MET A 261 -2.89 -6.27 18.78
C MET A 261 -3.91 -7.25 19.38
N GLY A 262 -4.53 -8.09 18.56
CA GLY A 262 -5.46 -9.13 19.04
C GLY A 262 -4.81 -10.19 19.93
N GLU A 263 -3.48 -10.37 19.87
CA GLU A 263 -2.73 -11.27 20.74
C GLU A 263 -2.42 -10.69 22.13
N CYS A 264 -2.62 -9.38 22.33
CA CYS A 264 -2.44 -8.76 23.64
C CYS A 264 -3.48 -9.23 24.62
N GLY A 265 -3.07 -9.69 25.82
CA GLY A 265 -3.93 -10.33 26.80
C GLY A 265 -5.08 -9.47 27.37
N PHE A 266 -5.07 -8.17 27.10
CA PHE A 266 -6.10 -7.20 27.48
C PHE A 266 -7.01 -6.81 26.29
N VAL A 267 -6.74 -7.27 25.07
CA VAL A 267 -7.53 -6.99 23.88
C VAL A 267 -8.41 -8.20 23.56
N GLN A 268 -9.73 -8.00 23.49
CA GLN A 268 -10.67 -9.03 23.07
C GLN A 268 -10.65 -9.24 21.57
N ARG A 269 -10.61 -8.12 20.82
CA ARG A 269 -10.62 -8.12 19.36
C ARG A 269 -9.97 -6.84 18.84
N SER A 270 -9.16 -7.00 17.78
CA SER A 270 -8.68 -5.89 16.97
C SER A 270 -9.09 -6.12 15.51
N TYR A 271 -9.55 -5.06 14.84
CA TYR A 271 -9.95 -5.13 13.43
C TYR A 271 -9.84 -3.78 12.74
N ILE A 272 -9.68 -3.84 11.42
CA ILE A 272 -9.65 -2.64 10.58
C ILE A 272 -11.10 -2.23 10.28
N GLU A 273 -11.52 -1.06 10.79
CA GLU A 273 -12.85 -0.50 10.54
C GLU A 273 -12.96 0.05 9.12
N SER A 274 -11.96 0.81 8.69
CA SER A 274 -11.89 1.37 7.34
C SER A 274 -10.45 1.61 6.91
N MET A 275 -10.22 1.59 5.61
CA MET A 275 -8.93 1.84 4.99
C MET A 275 -9.15 2.71 3.76
N ASP A 276 -8.50 3.87 3.73
CA ASP A 276 -8.46 4.74 2.55
C ASP A 276 -7.10 4.59 1.87
N LEU A 277 -7.11 3.86 0.76
CA LEU A 277 -5.90 3.58 -0.02
C LEU A 277 -5.39 4.80 -0.79
N GLY A 278 -6.28 5.76 -1.10
CA GLY A 278 -5.93 6.99 -1.79
C GLY A 278 -5.17 7.97 -0.90
N ASP A 279 -5.64 8.15 0.33
CA ASP A 279 -5.05 9.05 1.31
C ASP A 279 -3.98 8.38 2.19
N GLY A 280 -3.90 7.05 2.18
CA GLY A 280 -2.98 6.29 3.03
C GLY A 280 -3.36 6.36 4.51
N THR A 281 -4.67 6.42 4.82
CA THR A 281 -5.19 6.48 6.19
C THR A 281 -5.90 5.20 6.55
N VAL A 282 -5.72 4.73 7.76
CA VAL A 282 -6.36 3.51 8.27
C VAL A 282 -6.98 3.78 9.63
N LYS A 283 -8.19 3.26 9.83
CA LYS A 283 -8.87 3.23 11.13
C LYS A 283 -8.87 1.81 11.68
N LEU A 284 -8.22 1.62 12.81
CA LEU A 284 -8.15 0.38 13.56
C LEU A 284 -9.02 0.51 14.81
N CYS A 285 -9.90 -0.46 15.06
CA CYS A 285 -10.68 -0.53 16.29
C CYS A 285 -10.14 -1.64 17.20
N MET A 286 -10.02 -1.32 18.49
CA MET A 286 -9.67 -2.27 19.53
C MET A 286 -10.83 -2.39 20.51
N GLU A 287 -11.31 -3.62 20.70
CA GLU A 287 -12.36 -3.96 21.67
C GLU A 287 -11.69 -4.63 22.87
N LEU A 288 -12.08 -4.20 24.05
CA LEU A 288 -11.59 -4.74 25.31
C LEU A 288 -12.67 -5.58 25.97
N PRO A 289 -12.31 -6.62 26.75
CA PRO A 289 -13.28 -7.40 27.50
C PRO A 289 -14.08 -6.52 28.46
N GLN A 290 -15.39 -6.74 28.53
CA GLN A 290 -16.28 -5.94 29.37
C GLN A 290 -15.96 -6.11 30.87
N GLU A 291 -15.45 -7.26 31.27
CA GLU A 291 -15.00 -7.55 32.62
C GLU A 291 -13.87 -6.59 33.06
N LEU A 292 -13.04 -6.16 32.11
CA LEU A 292 -11.95 -5.22 32.36
C LEU A 292 -12.49 -3.84 32.74
N PHE A 293 -13.57 -3.40 32.10
CA PHE A 293 -14.25 -2.15 32.47
C PHE A 293 -14.78 -2.19 33.92
N TYR A 294 -15.47 -3.26 34.30
CA TYR A 294 -16.00 -3.38 35.67
C TYR A 294 -14.88 -3.45 36.71
N ARG A 295 -13.81 -4.18 36.42
CA ARG A 295 -12.63 -4.26 37.28
C ARG A 295 -12.02 -2.88 37.52
N VAL A 296 -11.79 -2.12 36.45
CA VAL A 296 -11.21 -0.76 36.55
C VAL A 296 -12.16 0.18 37.30
N LEU A 297 -13.46 0.09 37.01
CA LEU A 297 -14.47 0.88 37.71
C LEU A 297 -14.50 0.56 39.22
N GLY A 298 -14.34 -0.72 39.58
CA GLY A 298 -14.19 -1.17 40.95
C GLY A 298 -12.91 -0.62 41.63
N GLU A 299 -11.76 -0.68 40.92
CA GLU A 299 -10.49 -0.11 41.39
C GLU A 299 -10.60 1.40 41.67
N MET A 300 -11.27 2.15 40.77
CA MET A 300 -11.44 3.60 40.91
C MET A 300 -12.45 4.02 41.99
N SER A 301 -13.54 3.28 42.09
CA SER A 301 -14.65 3.62 43.00
C SER A 301 -14.52 3.03 44.40
N GLY A 302 -13.72 1.97 44.56
CA GLY A 302 -13.61 1.19 45.79
C GLY A 302 -14.79 0.26 46.03
N PHE A 303 -15.66 0.02 45.05
CA PHE A 303 -16.81 -0.88 45.14
C PHE A 303 -16.52 -2.20 44.41
N GLU A 304 -17.09 -3.30 44.87
CA GLU A 304 -17.06 -4.56 44.13
C GLU A 304 -18.13 -4.53 43.03
N ILE A 305 -17.74 -4.53 41.77
CA ILE A 305 -18.63 -4.46 40.61
C ILE A 305 -18.22 -5.55 39.62
N ASP A 306 -19.03 -6.63 39.54
CA ASP A 306 -18.75 -7.77 38.65
C ASP A 306 -19.60 -7.75 37.35
N GLY A 307 -20.47 -6.75 37.18
CA GLY A 307 -21.34 -6.68 35.99
C GLY A 307 -22.39 -5.59 36.03
N GLU A 308 -23.19 -5.52 34.97
CA GLU A 308 -24.20 -4.46 34.75
C GLU A 308 -25.23 -4.39 35.89
N HIS A 309 -25.67 -5.55 36.39
CA HIS A 309 -26.68 -5.58 37.47
C HIS A 309 -26.18 -4.90 38.74
N GLN A 310 -24.95 -5.20 39.16
CA GLN A 310 -24.37 -4.59 40.37
C GLN A 310 -24.11 -3.10 40.16
N LEU A 311 -23.63 -2.70 38.97
CA LEU A 311 -23.47 -1.29 38.63
C LEU A 311 -24.78 -0.52 38.71
N MET A 312 -25.89 -1.08 38.16
CA MET A 312 -27.21 -0.45 38.23
C MET A 312 -27.72 -0.33 39.64
N THR A 313 -27.55 -1.38 40.48
CA THR A 313 -27.94 -1.36 41.89
C THR A 313 -27.17 -0.28 42.65
N LEU A 314 -25.83 -0.24 42.48
CA LEU A 314 -24.96 0.77 43.10
C LEU A 314 -25.34 2.19 42.68
N MET A 315 -25.59 2.43 41.40
CA MET A 315 -26.03 3.75 40.90
C MET A 315 -27.36 4.18 41.52
N SER A 316 -28.30 3.24 41.71
CA SER A 316 -29.58 3.52 42.36
C SER A 316 -29.41 3.88 43.86
N GLU A 317 -28.56 3.13 44.56
CA GLU A 317 -28.24 3.43 45.97
C GLU A 317 -27.53 4.78 46.13
N LEU A 318 -26.54 5.06 45.31
CA LEU A 318 -25.84 6.36 45.29
C LEU A 318 -26.77 7.53 44.97
N ALA A 319 -27.73 7.35 44.07
CA ALA A 319 -28.74 8.37 43.75
C ALA A 319 -29.65 8.64 44.98
N GLN A 320 -30.05 7.59 45.71
CA GLN A 320 -30.84 7.74 46.95
C GLN A 320 -30.05 8.44 48.05
N MET A 321 -28.79 8.04 48.26
CA MET A 321 -27.90 8.67 49.24
C MET A 321 -27.66 10.16 48.92
N LYS A 322 -27.44 10.50 47.64
CA LYS A 322 -27.32 11.88 47.19
C LYS A 322 -28.58 12.68 47.48
N ALA A 323 -29.77 12.16 47.18
CA ALA A 323 -31.04 12.83 47.48
C ALA A 323 -31.24 13.09 48.98
N GLN A 324 -30.85 12.12 49.86
CA GLN A 324 -30.88 12.27 51.30
C GLN A 324 -29.86 13.35 51.76
N TYR A 325 -28.66 13.34 51.22
CA TYR A 325 -27.63 14.34 51.52
C TYR A 325 -28.07 15.76 51.14
N ASP A 326 -28.60 15.92 49.93
CA ASP A 326 -29.10 17.21 49.45
C ASP A 326 -30.24 17.75 50.32
N ASN A 327 -31.15 16.87 50.78
CA ASN A 327 -32.18 17.25 51.74
C ASN A 327 -31.61 17.68 53.11
N CYS A 328 -30.63 16.94 53.62
CA CYS A 328 -29.99 17.32 54.89
C CYS A 328 -29.30 18.69 54.80
N LEU A 329 -28.62 19.02 53.67
CA LEU A 329 -28.00 20.34 53.48
C LEU A 329 -29.04 21.48 53.45
N LEU A 330 -30.23 21.24 52.88
CA LEU A 330 -31.31 22.22 52.89
C LEU A 330 -31.81 22.57 54.27
N TYR A 331 -31.83 21.58 55.21
CA TYR A 331 -32.22 21.78 56.61
C TYR A 331 -31.15 22.37 57.51
N THR A 332 -29.86 22.24 57.13
CA THR A 332 -28.72 22.75 57.92
C THR A 332 -28.21 24.09 57.38
N SER A 333 -28.74 24.64 56.31
CA SER A 333 -28.45 25.99 55.85
C SER A 333 -29.05 27.01 56.85
N PRO A 334 -28.26 27.95 57.41
CA PRO A 334 -28.82 29.00 58.29
C PRO A 334 -29.89 29.79 57.52
N SER A 335 -31.08 29.92 58.17
CA SER A 335 -32.15 30.73 57.62
C SER A 335 -31.71 32.19 57.42
N PRO A 336 -32.04 32.82 56.28
CA PRO A 336 -31.78 34.24 56.06
C PRO A 336 -32.43 35.16 57.14
N ARG A 337 -33.16 34.59 58.12
CA ARG A 337 -33.81 35.35 59.18
C ARG A 337 -32.98 35.42 60.46
N ASP A 338 -31.83 34.78 60.50
CA ASP A 338 -30.95 34.77 61.70
C ASP A 338 -29.71 35.68 61.50
N ALA A 339 -29.77 36.62 60.54
CA ALA A 339 -28.77 37.63 60.33
C ALA A 339 -29.36 39.05 60.64
#